data_e4502e89767df1380d4d9a63e4e784d7
#
_entry.id   e4502e89767df1380d4d9a63e4e784d7
#
_cell.length_a   1.000
_cell.length_b   1.000
_cell.length_c   1.000
_cell.angle_alpha   90.00
_cell.angle_beta   90.00
_cell.angle_gamma   90.00
#
_symmetry.space_group_name_H-M   'P 1'
#
loop_
_entity.id
_entity.type
_entity.pdbx_description
1 polymer ?
#
loop_
_entity_poly.entity_id
_entity_poly.type
_entity_poly.pdbx_seq_one_letter_code
_entity_poly.pdbx_strand_id
1 'polypeptide(L)'
;MTTEKDFVLPFSQFELGGFVITVADVEDAQRKWGDGIVRIATAHSTGDNYVEIATNHVEHLYAYDLSEVLFKPTMASIDQFRPTFESALSYFVASNDVCEEDSGFAIKGWTAVRFENSGMIINESNAIAMGNYFFTGEDGNETKVEYTFGYILDDANNLRIVLHHSSLPASS
;
A
#
# COMPACT_ATOMS: atom_id res chain seq x y z
N MET A 1 -21.54 -36.08 57.55
CA MET A 1 -20.41 -36.05 56.66
C MET A 1 -20.93 -35.98 55.24
N THR A 2 -21.08 -34.78 54.76
CA THR A 2 -21.56 -34.47 53.41
C THR A 2 -20.40 -33.93 52.61
N THR A 3 -19.95 -34.69 51.60
CA THR A 3 -18.89 -34.33 50.69
C THR A 3 -19.41 -33.34 49.66
N GLU A 4 -18.91 -32.12 49.75
CA GLU A 4 -19.08 -31.07 48.76
C GLU A 4 -18.34 -31.49 47.47
N LYS A 5 -19.09 -31.67 46.38
CA LYS A 5 -18.50 -31.87 45.05
C LYS A 5 -18.22 -30.50 44.45
N ASP A 6 -16.94 -30.17 44.36
CA ASP A 6 -16.46 -29.03 43.56
C ASP A 6 -16.87 -29.20 42.10
N PHE A 7 -17.81 -28.39 41.64
CA PHE A 7 -18.21 -28.30 40.26
C PHE A 7 -17.29 -27.30 39.54
N VAL A 8 -16.21 -27.81 39.00
CA VAL A 8 -15.31 -27.03 38.12
C VAL A 8 -15.96 -26.94 36.75
N LEU A 9 -16.49 -25.76 36.41
CA LEU A 9 -16.92 -25.47 35.05
C LEU A 9 -15.70 -25.47 34.13
N PRO A 10 -15.74 -26.15 32.96
CA PRO A 10 -14.70 -26.04 31.99
C PRO A 10 -14.72 -24.62 31.44
N PHE A 11 -13.62 -23.89 31.62
CA PHE A 11 -13.33 -22.68 30.84
C PHE A 11 -13.32 -23.11 29.37
N SER A 12 -14.42 -22.87 28.65
CA SER A 12 -14.38 -22.85 27.20
C SER A 12 -13.47 -21.69 26.79
N GLN A 13 -12.27 -22.01 26.38
CA GLN A 13 -11.44 -21.11 25.58
C GLN A 13 -12.22 -20.81 24.31
N PHE A 14 -12.97 -19.71 24.33
CA PHE A 14 -13.27 -18.99 23.13
C PHE A 14 -11.93 -18.36 22.72
N GLU A 15 -11.15 -19.08 21.93
CA GLU A 15 -10.17 -18.43 21.06
C GLU A 15 -10.99 -17.52 20.14
N LEU A 16 -11.09 -16.26 20.51
CA LEU A 16 -11.35 -15.17 19.57
C LEU A 16 -10.13 -15.18 18.65
N GLY A 17 -10.17 -16.02 17.61
CA GLY A 17 -9.19 -16.05 16.55
C GLY A 17 -9.28 -14.73 15.78
N GLY A 18 -8.72 -13.65 16.36
CA GLY A 18 -8.53 -12.40 15.66
C GLY A 18 -7.54 -12.63 14.52
N PHE A 19 -7.76 -11.99 13.38
CA PHE A 19 -6.80 -11.98 12.29
C PHE A 19 -5.46 -11.41 12.81
N VAL A 20 -4.37 -12.14 12.59
CA VAL A 20 -3.02 -11.71 12.97
C VAL A 20 -2.24 -11.43 11.70
N ILE A 21 -1.79 -10.19 11.55
CA ILE A 21 -0.97 -9.79 10.39
C ILE A 21 0.34 -10.59 10.42
N THR A 22 0.72 -11.13 9.27
CA THR A 22 1.98 -11.86 9.05
C THR A 22 2.87 -11.13 8.06
N VAL A 23 4.14 -11.54 7.98
CA VAL A 23 5.08 -11.07 6.94
C VAL A 23 4.51 -11.32 5.54
N ALA A 24 3.92 -12.50 5.33
CA ALA A 24 3.32 -12.86 4.04
C ALA A 24 2.14 -11.95 3.64
N ASP A 25 1.35 -11.47 4.60
CA ASP A 25 0.26 -10.51 4.32
C ASP A 25 0.82 -9.16 3.86
N VAL A 26 1.91 -8.69 4.48
CA VAL A 26 2.57 -7.45 4.08
C VAL A 26 3.19 -7.59 2.69
N GLU A 27 3.88 -8.70 2.41
CA GLU A 27 4.46 -8.98 1.09
C GLU A 27 3.38 -9.12 0.01
N ASP A 28 2.23 -9.71 0.32
CA ASP A 28 1.08 -9.78 -0.59
C ASP A 28 0.48 -8.39 -0.88
N ALA A 29 0.37 -7.53 0.13
CA ALA A 29 -0.08 -6.15 -0.05
C ALA A 29 0.89 -5.35 -0.94
N GLN A 30 2.21 -5.53 -0.75
CA GLN A 30 3.25 -4.93 -1.59
C GLN A 30 3.15 -5.43 -3.04
N ARG A 31 3.00 -6.73 -3.24
CA ARG A 31 2.83 -7.33 -4.58
C ARG A 31 1.58 -6.79 -5.26
N LYS A 32 0.43 -6.74 -4.58
CA LYS A 32 -0.81 -6.16 -5.11
C LYS A 32 -0.64 -4.71 -5.55
N TRP A 33 0.10 -3.93 -4.75
CA TRP A 33 0.41 -2.55 -5.09
C TRP A 33 1.25 -2.47 -6.37
N GLY A 34 2.35 -3.23 -6.45
CA GLY A 34 3.22 -3.26 -7.62
C GLY A 34 2.52 -3.75 -8.89
N ASP A 35 1.76 -4.84 -8.80
CA ASP A 35 0.96 -5.37 -9.91
C ASP A 35 -0.10 -4.35 -10.37
N GLY A 36 -0.64 -3.56 -9.45
CA GLY A 36 -1.57 -2.48 -9.75
C GLY A 36 -0.92 -1.37 -10.60
N ILE A 37 0.29 -0.94 -10.26
CA ILE A 37 1.05 0.04 -11.05
C ILE A 37 1.29 -0.47 -12.48
N VAL A 38 1.71 -1.73 -12.64
CA VAL A 38 1.93 -2.35 -13.96
C VAL A 38 0.62 -2.42 -14.76
N ARG A 39 -0.51 -2.77 -14.12
CA ARG A 39 -1.82 -2.79 -14.80
C ARG A 39 -2.24 -1.42 -15.28
N ILE A 40 -2.01 -0.35 -14.50
CA ILE A 40 -2.31 1.02 -14.90
C ILE A 40 -1.45 1.42 -16.11
N ALA A 41 -0.15 1.15 -16.06
CA ALA A 41 0.77 1.42 -17.16
C ALA A 41 0.37 0.69 -18.44
N THR A 42 0.03 -0.59 -18.33
CA THR A 42 -0.43 -1.41 -19.47
C THR A 42 -1.72 -0.85 -20.07
N ALA A 43 -2.72 -0.55 -19.24
CA ALA A 43 -3.99 0.01 -19.70
C ALA A 43 -3.80 1.36 -20.42
N HIS A 44 -2.92 2.21 -19.91
CA HIS A 44 -2.58 3.47 -20.56
C HIS A 44 -1.96 3.23 -21.95
N SER A 45 -1.02 2.28 -22.07
CA SER A 45 -0.33 2.00 -23.34
C SER A 45 -1.25 1.34 -24.38
N THR A 46 -2.26 0.57 -23.95
CA THR A 46 -3.25 -0.09 -24.84
C THR A 46 -4.45 0.78 -25.16
N GLY A 47 -4.60 1.94 -24.51
CA GLY A 47 -5.74 2.85 -24.68
C GLY A 47 -6.99 2.41 -23.93
N ASP A 48 -6.84 1.53 -22.93
CA ASP A 48 -7.91 1.12 -22.02
C ASP A 48 -8.17 2.19 -20.94
N ASN A 49 -9.22 1.99 -20.13
CA ASN A 49 -9.60 2.95 -19.08
C ASN A 49 -8.67 2.88 -17.87
N TYR A 50 -7.44 3.36 -18.04
CA TYR A 50 -6.41 3.38 -16.99
C TYR A 50 -6.80 4.24 -15.78
N VAL A 51 -7.64 5.27 -15.97
CA VAL A 51 -8.11 6.13 -14.86
C VAL A 51 -9.01 5.34 -13.92
N GLU A 52 -9.91 4.51 -14.42
CA GLU A 52 -10.76 3.64 -13.61
C GLU A 52 -9.92 2.60 -12.85
N ILE A 53 -8.91 2.02 -13.52
CA ILE A 53 -8.00 1.07 -12.89
C ILE A 53 -7.20 1.74 -11.77
N ALA A 54 -6.72 2.98 -11.98
CA ALA A 54 -6.02 3.75 -10.96
C ALA A 54 -6.94 4.16 -9.80
N THR A 55 -8.18 4.54 -10.10
CA THR A 55 -9.22 4.84 -9.09
C THR A 55 -9.41 3.63 -8.17
N ASN A 56 -9.66 2.45 -8.75
CA ASN A 56 -9.80 1.20 -8.00
C ASN A 56 -8.52 0.85 -7.20
N HIS A 57 -7.33 1.08 -7.76
CA HIS A 57 -6.06 0.85 -7.08
C HIS A 57 -5.93 1.70 -5.82
N VAL A 58 -6.20 3.00 -5.90
CA VAL A 58 -6.14 3.89 -4.73
C VAL A 58 -7.25 3.56 -3.74
N GLU A 59 -8.48 3.35 -4.20
CA GLU A 59 -9.64 3.07 -3.36
C GLU A 59 -9.49 1.80 -2.52
N HIS A 60 -8.92 0.72 -3.10
CA HIS A 60 -8.79 -0.55 -2.41
C HIS A 60 -7.50 -0.71 -1.60
N LEU A 61 -6.44 0.00 -1.96
CA LEU A 61 -5.15 -0.17 -1.29
C LEU A 61 -4.82 0.93 -0.27
N TYR A 62 -5.37 2.14 -0.43
CA TYR A 62 -5.15 3.23 0.52
C TYR A 62 -6.37 3.43 1.42
N ALA A 63 -6.15 3.90 2.63
CA ALA A 63 -7.16 4.01 3.68
C ALA A 63 -7.86 5.39 3.69
N TYR A 64 -7.98 6.10 2.57
CA TYR A 64 -8.59 7.44 2.53
C TYR A 64 -10.05 7.48 2.99
N ASP A 65 -10.75 6.34 2.92
CA ASP A 65 -12.12 6.16 3.40
C ASP A 65 -12.20 5.80 4.89
N LEU A 66 -11.06 5.42 5.52
CA LEU A 66 -10.99 4.90 6.88
C LEU A 66 -10.28 5.83 7.86
N SER A 67 -9.26 6.57 7.39
CA SER A 67 -8.42 7.41 8.23
C SER A 67 -7.66 8.46 7.42
N GLU A 68 -6.89 9.32 8.10
CA GLU A 68 -5.86 10.10 7.45
C GLU A 68 -4.80 9.20 6.80
N VAL A 69 -4.32 9.60 5.62
CA VAL A 69 -3.24 8.93 4.90
C VAL A 69 -2.06 9.88 4.76
N LEU A 70 -0.91 9.46 5.27
CA LEU A 70 0.34 10.20 5.16
C LEU A 70 1.08 9.76 3.90
N PHE A 71 0.79 10.41 2.78
CA PHE A 71 1.41 10.08 1.52
C PHE A 71 2.33 11.20 1.04
N LYS A 72 3.63 10.88 0.93
CA LYS A 72 4.67 11.72 0.30
C LYS A 72 5.33 10.93 -0.84
N PRO A 73 4.88 11.13 -2.09
CA PRO A 73 5.46 10.45 -3.24
C PRO A 73 6.86 10.99 -3.61
N THR A 74 7.60 10.22 -4.41
CA THR A 74 8.98 10.53 -4.80
C THR A 74 9.09 11.82 -5.61
N MET A 75 8.21 12.02 -6.60
CA MET A 75 8.33 13.04 -7.64
C MET A 75 7.49 14.29 -7.38
N ALA A 76 7.00 14.49 -6.16
CA ALA A 76 6.25 15.69 -5.78
C ALA A 76 7.20 16.73 -5.16
N SER A 77 7.17 17.97 -5.65
CA SER A 77 8.05 19.05 -5.24
C SER A 77 7.32 20.29 -4.74
N ILE A 78 6.15 20.59 -5.26
CA ILE A 78 5.31 21.75 -4.90
C ILE A 78 4.25 21.26 -3.90
N ASP A 79 3.31 20.42 -4.35
CA ASP A 79 2.35 19.75 -3.50
C ASP A 79 2.93 18.42 -3.00
N GLN A 80 3.89 18.51 -2.07
CA GLN A 80 4.69 17.35 -1.64
C GLN A 80 3.89 16.24 -0.97
N PHE A 81 2.77 16.58 -0.29
CA PHE A 81 1.96 15.65 0.48
C PHE A 81 0.60 15.46 -0.17
N ARG A 82 0.12 14.24 -0.18
CA ARG A 82 -1.13 13.84 -0.84
C ARG A 82 -2.16 13.37 0.21
N PRO A 83 -2.79 14.31 0.94
CA PRO A 83 -3.67 13.97 2.05
C PRO A 83 -5.06 13.49 1.62
N THR A 84 -5.43 13.65 0.36
CA THR A 84 -6.75 13.27 -0.16
C THR A 84 -6.65 12.23 -1.27
N PHE A 85 -7.74 11.49 -1.45
CA PHE A 85 -7.89 10.53 -2.55
C PHE A 85 -7.59 11.17 -3.92
N GLU A 86 -8.15 12.36 -4.17
CA GLU A 86 -8.00 13.07 -5.43
C GLU A 86 -6.54 13.50 -5.67
N SER A 87 -5.83 13.94 -4.62
CA SER A 87 -4.41 14.30 -4.73
C SER A 87 -3.51 13.09 -4.95
N ALA A 88 -3.86 11.93 -4.40
CA ALA A 88 -3.17 10.68 -4.69
C ALA A 88 -3.44 10.20 -6.12
N LEU A 89 -4.69 10.25 -6.59
CA LEU A 89 -5.06 9.89 -7.95
C LEU A 89 -4.37 10.80 -8.97
N SER A 90 -4.27 12.13 -8.68
CA SER A 90 -3.50 13.07 -9.49
C SER A 90 -2.07 12.61 -9.68
N TYR A 91 -1.38 12.23 -8.61
CA TYR A 91 0.00 11.73 -8.69
C TYR A 91 0.14 10.50 -9.59
N PHE A 92 -0.78 9.54 -9.47
CA PHE A 92 -0.70 8.30 -10.25
C PHE A 92 -1.00 8.48 -11.73
N VAL A 93 -1.99 9.28 -12.10
CA VAL A 93 -2.48 9.32 -13.48
C VAL A 93 -2.71 10.72 -14.07
N ALA A 94 -2.50 11.80 -13.32
CA ALA A 94 -2.62 13.19 -13.77
C ALA A 94 -3.98 13.49 -14.48
N SER A 95 -5.08 12.93 -13.94
CA SER A 95 -6.38 12.94 -14.64
C SER A 95 -7.39 13.99 -14.14
N ASN A 96 -7.03 14.76 -13.10
CA ASN A 96 -8.02 15.60 -12.40
C ASN A 96 -7.56 17.04 -12.10
N ASP A 97 -6.38 17.44 -12.56
CA ASP A 97 -5.81 18.80 -12.40
C ASP A 97 -5.72 19.29 -10.92
N VAL A 98 -5.75 18.39 -9.94
CA VAL A 98 -5.68 18.73 -8.50
C VAL A 98 -4.30 19.21 -8.11
N CYS A 99 -3.25 18.58 -8.66
CA CYS A 99 -1.86 18.98 -8.46
C CYS A 99 -1.22 19.21 -9.83
N GLU A 100 -1.01 20.49 -10.20
CA GLU A 100 -0.57 20.90 -11.53
C GLU A 100 0.81 20.34 -11.95
N GLU A 101 1.67 20.00 -10.98
CA GLU A 101 2.99 19.41 -11.25
C GLU A 101 2.93 17.95 -11.71
N ASP A 102 1.81 17.26 -11.54
CA ASP A 102 1.71 15.83 -11.78
C ASP A 102 1.71 15.50 -13.27
N SER A 103 2.48 14.47 -13.62
CA SER A 103 2.56 13.92 -14.98
C SER A 103 2.15 12.46 -15.06
N GLY A 104 1.59 11.91 -13.97
CA GLY A 104 1.14 10.52 -13.89
C GLY A 104 2.29 9.53 -13.71
N PHE A 105 2.65 9.26 -12.48
CA PHE A 105 3.71 8.29 -12.15
C PHE A 105 3.41 6.90 -12.69
N ALA A 106 2.17 6.43 -12.55
CA ALA A 106 1.78 5.07 -12.92
C ALA A 106 1.64 4.83 -14.43
N ILE A 107 1.60 5.89 -15.23
CA ILE A 107 1.47 5.80 -16.71
C ILE A 107 2.80 5.95 -17.46
N LYS A 108 3.93 5.78 -16.76
CA LYS A 108 5.28 5.92 -17.34
C LYS A 108 5.84 4.63 -17.98
N GLY A 109 4.97 3.66 -18.31
CA GLY A 109 5.39 2.43 -19.02
C GLY A 109 6.11 1.43 -18.11
N TRP A 110 5.71 1.32 -16.85
CA TRP A 110 6.26 0.31 -15.94
C TRP A 110 5.83 -1.10 -16.32
N THR A 111 6.80 -2.00 -16.48
CA THR A 111 6.58 -3.41 -16.87
C THR A 111 6.71 -4.37 -15.71
N ALA A 112 7.42 -4.00 -14.64
CA ALA A 112 7.49 -4.75 -13.39
C ALA A 112 7.76 -3.84 -12.20
N VAL A 113 7.30 -4.25 -11.03
CA VAL A 113 7.65 -3.65 -9.73
C VAL A 113 7.97 -4.78 -8.77
N ARG A 114 9.15 -4.72 -8.14
CA ARG A 114 9.56 -5.67 -7.11
C ARG A 114 9.99 -4.96 -5.85
N PHE A 115 9.81 -5.62 -4.71
CA PHE A 115 10.16 -5.10 -3.39
C PHE A 115 11.33 -5.86 -2.79
N GLU A 116 12.20 -5.14 -2.09
CA GLU A 116 13.25 -5.68 -1.22
C GLU A 116 13.08 -5.06 0.17
N ASN A 117 12.48 -5.81 1.09
CA ASN A 117 12.25 -5.36 2.45
C ASN A 117 13.57 -5.31 3.24
N SER A 118 13.88 -4.16 3.85
CA SER A 118 14.96 -4.01 4.82
C SER A 118 14.51 -4.45 6.22
N GLY A 119 13.24 -4.22 6.56
CA GLY A 119 12.65 -4.64 7.82
C GLY A 119 11.17 -4.35 7.89
N MET A 120 10.51 -5.03 8.83
CA MET A 120 9.09 -4.87 9.14
C MET A 120 8.87 -4.83 10.64
N ILE A 121 7.94 -3.99 11.08
CA ILE A 121 7.36 -4.00 12.42
C ILE A 121 5.91 -4.42 12.26
N ILE A 122 5.53 -5.54 12.86
CA ILE A 122 4.18 -6.10 12.73
C ILE A 122 3.56 -6.20 14.12
N ASN A 123 2.37 -5.64 14.27
CA ASN A 123 1.53 -5.73 15.45
C ASN A 123 0.19 -6.40 15.08
N GLU A 124 -0.69 -6.59 16.04
CA GLU A 124 -1.98 -7.27 15.83
C GLU A 124 -2.87 -6.57 14.78
N SER A 125 -2.86 -5.23 14.71
CA SER A 125 -3.76 -4.43 13.86
C SER A 125 -3.08 -3.50 12.88
N ASN A 126 -1.75 -3.43 12.90
CA ASN A 126 -0.98 -2.56 12.01
C ASN A 126 0.40 -3.13 11.69
N ALA A 127 0.98 -2.69 10.57
CA ALA A 127 2.33 -3.04 10.19
C ALA A 127 3.05 -1.85 9.55
N ILE A 128 4.36 -1.81 9.69
CA ILE A 128 5.23 -0.86 9.00
C ILE A 128 6.32 -1.66 8.30
N ALA A 129 6.56 -1.38 7.03
CA ALA A 129 7.62 -1.98 6.24
C ALA A 129 8.48 -0.90 5.58
N MET A 130 9.79 -1.12 5.54
CA MET A 130 10.75 -0.21 4.92
C MET A 130 11.73 -1.01 4.07
N GLY A 131 12.15 -0.44 2.95
CA GLY A 131 13.14 -1.05 2.07
C GLY A 131 13.27 -0.31 0.75
N ASN A 132 13.61 -1.07 -0.28
CA ASN A 132 13.64 -0.58 -1.65
C ASN A 132 12.55 -1.23 -2.49
N TYR A 133 12.03 -0.50 -3.46
CA TYR A 133 11.28 -1.07 -4.56
C TYR A 133 11.90 -0.62 -5.88
N PHE A 134 11.78 -1.47 -6.87
CA PHE A 134 12.43 -1.30 -8.16
C PHE A 134 11.38 -1.32 -9.25
N PHE A 135 11.40 -0.29 -10.07
CA PHE A 135 10.48 -0.11 -11.18
C PHE A 135 11.22 -0.40 -12.48
N THR A 136 10.79 -1.42 -13.21
CA THR A 136 11.36 -1.76 -14.52
C THR A 136 10.60 -1.02 -15.61
N GLY A 137 11.29 -0.23 -16.42
CA GLY A 137 10.72 0.44 -17.59
C GLY A 137 10.63 -0.47 -18.82
N GLU A 138 10.04 0.02 -19.91
CA GLU A 138 9.95 -0.69 -21.21
C GLU A 138 11.33 -1.00 -21.81
N ASP A 139 12.35 -0.21 -21.49
CA ASP A 139 13.73 -0.43 -21.91
C ASP A 139 14.47 -1.51 -21.09
N GLY A 140 13.81 -2.09 -20.10
CA GLY A 140 14.35 -3.10 -19.20
C GLY A 140 15.25 -2.53 -18.09
N ASN A 141 15.44 -1.21 -18.01
CA ASN A 141 16.21 -0.59 -16.93
C ASN A 141 15.37 -0.51 -15.65
N GLU A 142 16.03 -0.73 -14.50
CA GLU A 142 15.40 -0.59 -13.18
C GLU A 142 15.71 0.78 -12.57
N THR A 143 14.66 1.43 -12.06
CA THR A 143 14.77 2.60 -11.19
C THR A 143 14.59 2.17 -9.74
N LYS A 144 15.63 2.34 -8.93
CA LYS A 144 15.60 2.07 -7.49
C LYS A 144 15.01 3.25 -6.74
N VAL A 145 14.05 2.98 -5.87
CA VAL A 145 13.39 3.97 -5.00
C VAL A 145 13.30 3.40 -3.59
N GLU A 146 13.52 4.23 -2.59
CA GLU A 146 13.33 3.89 -1.18
C GLU A 146 11.86 4.04 -0.80
N TYR A 147 11.35 3.18 0.08
CA TYR A 147 9.96 3.28 0.55
C TYR A 147 9.83 3.00 2.05
N THR A 148 8.80 3.59 2.62
CA THR A 148 8.21 3.20 3.89
C THR A 148 6.70 3.12 3.71
N PHE A 149 6.12 1.93 3.95
CA PHE A 149 4.68 1.71 4.01
C PHE A 149 4.23 1.44 5.43
N GLY A 150 3.15 2.08 5.83
CA GLY A 150 2.40 1.74 7.04
C GLY A 150 1.01 1.27 6.66
N TYR A 151 0.53 0.22 7.36
CA TYR A 151 -0.74 -0.44 7.08
C TYR A 151 -1.60 -0.53 8.32
N ILE A 152 -2.91 -0.47 8.13
CA ILE A 152 -3.94 -0.86 9.09
C ILE A 152 -4.84 -1.94 8.48
N LEU A 153 -5.59 -2.66 9.31
CA LEU A 153 -6.63 -3.58 8.85
C LEU A 153 -7.94 -2.83 8.63
N ASP A 154 -8.64 -3.14 7.54
CA ASP A 154 -10.05 -2.82 7.37
C ASP A 154 -10.96 -3.88 8.02
N ASP A 155 -12.27 -3.65 8.01
CA ASP A 155 -13.26 -4.57 8.59
C ASP A 155 -13.29 -5.96 7.92
N ALA A 156 -12.74 -6.07 6.70
CA ALA A 156 -12.62 -7.33 5.96
C ALA A 156 -11.23 -7.99 6.13
N ASN A 157 -10.40 -7.47 7.03
CA ASN A 157 -9.02 -7.89 7.30
C ASN A 157 -8.06 -7.69 6.10
N ASN A 158 -8.32 -6.72 5.22
CA ASN A 158 -7.35 -6.32 4.23
C ASN A 158 -6.40 -5.27 4.81
N LEU A 159 -5.13 -5.33 4.41
CA LEU A 159 -4.15 -4.29 4.72
C LEU A 159 -4.38 -3.06 3.84
N ARG A 160 -4.66 -1.93 4.48
CA ARG A 160 -4.87 -0.63 3.83
C ARG A 160 -3.74 0.32 4.20
N ILE A 161 -3.19 1.02 3.22
CA ILE A 161 -2.04 1.92 3.38
C ILE A 161 -2.49 3.22 4.07
N VAL A 162 -1.88 3.54 5.20
CA VAL A 162 -2.03 4.82 5.93
C VAL A 162 -0.77 5.68 5.88
N LEU A 163 0.37 5.08 5.55
CA LEU A 163 1.65 5.76 5.38
C LEU A 163 2.32 5.25 4.10
N HIS A 164 2.67 6.16 3.22
CA HIS A 164 3.51 5.89 2.05
C HIS A 164 4.48 7.05 1.85
N HIS A 165 5.73 6.84 2.23
CA HIS A 165 6.80 7.78 1.96
C HIS A 165 7.80 7.12 1.02
N SER A 166 8.13 7.81 -0.06
CA SER A 166 9.15 7.36 -1.00
C SER A 166 10.11 8.46 -1.40
N SER A 167 11.36 8.07 -1.66
CA SER A 167 12.45 8.95 -2.05
C SER A 167 13.44 8.25 -2.97
N LEU A 168 14.18 9.02 -3.76
CA LEU A 168 15.35 8.48 -4.44
C LEU A 168 16.50 8.36 -3.45
N PRO A 169 17.37 7.35 -3.60
CA PRO A 169 18.62 7.29 -2.85
C PRO A 169 19.42 8.57 -3.02
N ALA A 170 20.08 9.01 -1.94
CA ALA A 170 20.94 10.19 -2.01
C ALA A 170 22.01 10.02 -3.09
N SER A 171 22.15 11.04 -3.94
CA SER A 171 23.26 11.10 -4.90
C SER A 171 24.54 11.49 -4.17
N SER A 172 25.61 10.72 -4.37
CA SER A 172 26.97 11.03 -3.88
C SER A 172 27.65 12.05 -4.76
#